data_cfd75a9a178c7b4c8ba49f46041a162a
#
_entry.id   cfd75a9a178c7b4c8ba49f46041a162a
#
_cell.length_a   1.000
_cell.length_b   1.000
_cell.length_c   1.000
_cell.angle_alpha   90.00
_cell.angle_beta   90.00
_cell.angle_gamma   90.00
#
_symmetry.space_group_name_H-M   'P 1'
#
loop_
_entity.id
_entity.type
_entity.pdbx_description
1 polymer ?
#
loop_
_entity_poly.entity_id
_entity_poly.type
_entity_poly.pdbx_seq_one_letter_code
_entity_poly.pdbx_strand_id
1 'polypeptide(L)'
;MEKLSIFVPNSFLAESKDSKIRTYKVGLIGRYAALFRANNIVIYNDNSDGGSRDDALYMKTILKYMDTPQYLRKQVFPITPELKNVGILPPLRTPHHPATDEANVGDFRKGLTTKRVRKGTMVDIGVGRLALCKEKLSVNKVLSFRIEKLGKEILIEPDEPDSVYWGYDVITSDSNLYDSITMMKNKPDLVIGTSKYAPNINSILDEVQTSIQQANHVAILFGGPYSGINSLINERKLDYEVNTVPKQGTETVRTEEAVASTLAILNILLN
;
A
#
# COMPACT_ATOMS: atom_id res chain seq x y z
N MET A 1 -9.80 11.11 9.88
CA MET A 1 -9.55 10.23 8.71
C MET A 1 -9.14 8.84 9.21
N GLU A 2 -9.87 7.81 8.83
CA GLU A 2 -9.59 6.42 9.24
C GLU A 2 -8.75 5.66 8.19
N LYS A 3 -8.90 6.02 6.91
CA LYS A 3 -8.23 5.34 5.79
C LYS A 3 -7.65 6.30 4.77
N LEU A 4 -6.46 5.95 4.27
CA LEU A 4 -5.78 6.63 3.18
C LEU A 4 -5.48 5.62 2.07
N SER A 5 -5.90 5.91 0.85
CA SER A 5 -5.57 5.15 -0.36
C SER A 5 -4.78 6.02 -1.33
N ILE A 6 -3.70 5.49 -1.87
CA ILE A 6 -2.97 6.12 -2.96
C ILE A 6 -3.21 5.35 -4.26
N PHE A 7 -3.44 6.08 -5.34
CA PHE A 7 -3.67 5.52 -6.67
C PHE A 7 -2.49 5.88 -7.57
N VAL A 8 -1.84 4.87 -8.12
CA VAL A 8 -0.69 5.02 -9.01
C VAL A 8 -0.95 4.28 -10.33
N PRO A 9 -0.53 4.81 -11.48
CA PRO A 9 -0.77 4.18 -12.77
C PRO A 9 0.14 2.96 -12.98
N ASN A 10 -0.32 2.00 -13.77
CA ASN A 10 0.50 0.87 -14.20
C ASN A 10 1.63 1.29 -15.15
N SER A 11 1.52 2.44 -15.83
CA SER A 11 2.59 3.03 -16.66
C SER A 11 3.73 3.68 -15.86
N PHE A 12 3.63 3.74 -14.55
CA PHE A 12 4.64 4.34 -13.66
C PHE A 12 6.09 3.95 -13.97
N LEU A 13 6.29 2.73 -14.47
CA LEU A 13 7.62 2.18 -14.78
C LEU A 13 8.03 2.30 -16.26
N ALA A 14 7.19 2.89 -17.10
CA ALA A 14 7.38 2.91 -18.56
C ALA A 14 8.73 3.51 -19.03
N GLU A 15 9.20 4.56 -18.35
CA GLU A 15 10.48 5.21 -18.66
C GLU A 15 11.71 4.44 -18.15
N SER A 16 11.52 3.39 -17.35
CA SER A 16 12.59 2.66 -16.68
C SER A 16 12.78 1.28 -17.28
N LYS A 17 13.87 1.07 -18.05
CA LYS A 17 14.21 -0.22 -18.66
C LYS A 17 15.01 -1.13 -17.72
N ASP A 18 15.87 -0.56 -16.90
CA ASP A 18 16.71 -1.32 -15.97
C ASP A 18 15.88 -1.91 -14.81
N SER A 19 16.00 -3.21 -14.59
CA SER A 19 15.19 -3.93 -13.59
C SER A 19 15.50 -3.51 -12.15
N LYS A 20 16.73 -3.08 -11.82
CA LYS A 20 17.07 -2.58 -10.48
C LYS A 20 16.40 -1.24 -10.24
N ILE A 21 16.45 -0.33 -11.23
CA ILE A 21 15.81 0.97 -11.16
C ILE A 21 14.29 0.79 -10.99
N ARG A 22 13.67 -0.10 -11.77
CA ARG A 22 12.26 -0.44 -11.66
C ARG A 22 11.90 -0.93 -10.24
N THR A 23 12.67 -1.91 -9.72
CA THR A 23 12.48 -2.43 -8.36
C THR A 23 12.60 -1.31 -7.33
N TYR A 24 13.63 -0.46 -7.43
CA TYR A 24 13.87 0.64 -6.49
C TYR A 24 12.73 1.67 -6.50
N LYS A 25 12.27 2.09 -7.68
CA LYS A 25 11.15 3.04 -7.83
C LYS A 25 9.86 2.51 -7.17
N VAL A 26 9.51 1.24 -7.40
CA VAL A 26 8.38 0.60 -6.71
C VAL A 26 8.61 0.57 -5.20
N GLY A 27 9.84 0.27 -4.79
CA GLY A 27 10.24 0.29 -3.38
C GLY A 27 10.02 1.64 -2.69
N LEU A 28 10.29 2.74 -3.41
CA LEU A 28 10.02 4.10 -2.89
C LEU A 28 8.51 4.31 -2.66
N ILE A 29 7.64 3.90 -3.61
CA ILE A 29 6.18 3.98 -3.41
C ILE A 29 5.76 3.23 -2.14
N GLY A 30 6.20 1.96 -1.98
CA GLY A 30 5.87 1.17 -0.78
C GLY A 30 6.41 1.80 0.50
N ARG A 31 7.63 2.37 0.45
CA ARG A 31 8.24 3.03 1.59
C ARG A 31 7.49 4.30 2.00
N TYR A 32 7.09 5.15 1.04
CA TYR A 32 6.32 6.36 1.32
C TYR A 32 4.90 6.04 1.77
N ALA A 33 4.25 5.05 1.16
CA ALA A 33 2.95 4.57 1.63
C ALA A 33 3.00 4.15 3.11
N ALA A 34 4.00 3.36 3.51
CA ALA A 34 4.18 2.94 4.89
C ALA A 34 4.56 4.11 5.82
N LEU A 35 5.44 5.02 5.37
CA LEU A 35 5.89 6.18 6.15
C LEU A 35 4.71 7.09 6.53
N PHE A 36 3.78 7.29 5.59
CA PHE A 36 2.62 8.16 5.76
C PHE A 36 1.32 7.39 6.05
N ARG A 37 1.43 6.14 6.46
CA ARG A 37 0.31 5.32 6.94
C ARG A 37 -0.81 5.11 5.91
N ALA A 38 -0.48 5.03 4.62
CA ALA A 38 -1.46 4.64 3.61
C ALA A 38 -1.93 3.20 3.84
N ASN A 39 -3.23 2.97 3.78
CA ASN A 39 -3.85 1.66 3.99
C ASN A 39 -3.93 0.86 2.69
N ASN A 40 -4.03 1.55 1.53
CA ASN A 40 -4.11 0.90 0.24
C ASN A 40 -3.20 1.57 -0.78
N ILE A 41 -2.56 0.74 -1.60
CA ILE A 41 -1.91 1.15 -2.84
C ILE A 41 -2.71 0.53 -3.98
N VAL A 42 -3.41 1.36 -4.75
CA VAL A 42 -4.21 0.93 -5.90
C VAL A 42 -3.43 1.20 -7.17
N ILE A 43 -3.14 0.16 -7.92
CA ILE A 43 -2.47 0.24 -9.23
C ILE A 43 -3.57 0.16 -10.28
N TYR A 44 -3.85 1.28 -10.94
CA TYR A 44 -4.90 1.38 -11.95
C TYR A 44 -4.32 1.34 -13.37
N ASN A 45 -5.16 1.00 -14.35
CA ASN A 45 -4.81 1.05 -15.75
C ASN A 45 -5.07 2.47 -16.29
N ASP A 46 -4.02 3.17 -16.71
CA ASP A 46 -4.13 4.52 -17.30
C ASP A 46 -4.29 4.49 -18.83
N ASN A 47 -4.42 3.29 -19.42
CA ASN A 47 -4.56 3.07 -20.86
C ASN A 47 -3.48 3.76 -21.72
N SER A 48 -2.33 4.07 -21.14
CA SER A 48 -1.21 4.63 -21.89
C SER A 48 -0.39 3.53 -22.56
N ASP A 49 0.26 3.85 -23.67
CA ASP A 49 1.13 2.91 -24.41
C ASP A 49 2.32 2.38 -23.58
N GLY A 50 2.58 2.98 -22.42
CA GLY A 50 3.66 2.60 -21.52
C GLY A 50 3.26 1.68 -20.38
N GLY A 51 1.97 1.43 -20.15
CA GLY A 51 1.46 0.62 -19.05
C GLY A 51 0.98 -0.76 -19.51
N SER A 52 1.32 -1.80 -18.78
CA SER A 52 0.87 -3.16 -19.05
C SER A 52 0.30 -3.82 -17.79
N ARG A 53 -0.47 -4.89 -18.00
CA ARG A 53 -0.91 -5.76 -16.90
C ARG A 53 0.28 -6.42 -16.19
N ASP A 54 1.32 -6.75 -16.93
CA ASP A 54 2.54 -7.35 -16.37
C ASP A 54 3.28 -6.35 -15.48
N ASP A 55 3.29 -5.06 -15.83
CA ASP A 55 3.83 -4.01 -14.97
C ASP A 55 3.04 -3.85 -13.67
N ALA A 56 1.72 -3.89 -13.76
CA ALA A 56 0.86 -3.87 -12.57
C ALA A 56 1.12 -5.08 -11.65
N LEU A 57 1.27 -6.28 -12.21
CA LEU A 57 1.60 -7.50 -11.46
C LEU A 57 3.00 -7.44 -10.85
N TYR A 58 3.98 -6.91 -11.60
CA TYR A 58 5.34 -6.67 -11.11
C TYR A 58 5.34 -5.72 -9.90
N MET A 59 4.69 -4.57 -10.01
CA MET A 59 4.54 -3.62 -8.92
C MET A 59 3.87 -4.26 -7.71
N LYS A 60 2.76 -4.96 -7.90
CA LYS A 60 2.04 -5.68 -6.86
C LYS A 60 2.93 -6.70 -6.14
N THR A 61 3.70 -7.47 -6.89
CA THR A 61 4.59 -8.50 -6.32
C THR A 61 5.63 -7.89 -5.40
N ILE A 62 6.29 -6.81 -5.84
CA ILE A 62 7.31 -6.10 -5.04
C ILE A 62 6.68 -5.45 -3.80
N LEU A 63 5.56 -4.75 -3.95
CA LEU A 63 4.89 -4.08 -2.83
C LEU A 63 4.41 -5.08 -1.78
N LYS A 64 3.80 -6.19 -2.21
CA LYS A 64 3.42 -7.28 -1.29
C LYS A 64 4.61 -7.94 -0.62
N TYR A 65 5.72 -8.14 -1.34
CA TYR A 65 6.95 -8.64 -0.74
C TYR A 65 7.46 -7.70 0.35
N MET A 66 7.40 -6.39 0.13
CA MET A 66 7.81 -5.40 1.12
C MET A 66 6.93 -5.44 2.38
N ASP A 67 5.61 -5.49 2.22
CA ASP A 67 4.65 -5.52 3.34
C ASP A 67 4.67 -6.86 4.10
N THR A 68 5.12 -7.94 3.47
CA THR A 68 5.19 -9.25 4.14
C THR A 68 6.35 -9.29 5.11
N PRO A 69 6.13 -9.64 6.40
CA PRO A 69 7.19 -9.80 7.38
C PRO A 69 8.29 -10.77 6.92
N GLN A 70 9.53 -10.47 7.29
CA GLN A 70 10.69 -11.20 6.79
C GLN A 70 10.61 -12.71 7.05
N TYR A 71 10.09 -13.13 8.19
CA TYR A 71 9.96 -14.54 8.57
C TYR A 71 8.98 -15.34 7.67
N LEU A 72 8.04 -14.67 6.97
CA LEU A 72 7.10 -15.31 6.05
C LEU A 72 7.56 -15.30 4.59
N ARG A 73 8.49 -14.39 4.21
CA ARG A 73 8.81 -14.14 2.79
C ARG A 73 9.20 -15.39 2.03
N LYS A 74 10.03 -16.26 2.60
CA LYS A 74 10.48 -17.50 1.93
C LYS A 74 9.35 -18.50 1.67
N GLN A 75 8.30 -18.47 2.48
CA GLN A 75 7.15 -19.36 2.34
C GLN A 75 6.08 -18.79 1.40
N VAL A 76 5.93 -17.46 1.41
CA VAL A 76 4.89 -16.76 0.62
C VAL A 76 5.34 -16.51 -0.81
N PHE A 77 6.63 -16.23 -1.02
CA PHE A 77 7.15 -15.85 -2.33
C PHE A 77 8.13 -16.91 -2.85
N PRO A 78 7.81 -17.56 -3.98
CA PRO A 78 8.78 -18.38 -4.70
C PRO A 78 9.89 -17.49 -5.27
N ILE A 79 11.00 -18.12 -5.65
CA ILE A 79 12.08 -17.44 -6.39
C ILE A 79 11.58 -17.14 -7.79
N THR A 80 11.39 -15.87 -8.12
CA THR A 80 10.90 -15.41 -9.42
C THR A 80 11.79 -14.29 -9.97
N PRO A 81 11.79 -14.06 -11.30
CA PRO A 81 12.57 -12.98 -11.91
C PRO A 81 12.24 -11.60 -11.37
N GLU A 82 10.97 -11.35 -11.01
CA GLU A 82 10.48 -10.07 -10.46
C GLU A 82 11.16 -9.74 -9.14
N LEU A 83 11.49 -10.76 -8.35
CA LEU A 83 12.09 -10.59 -7.03
C LEU A 83 13.63 -10.64 -7.04
N LYS A 84 14.27 -10.71 -8.22
CA LYS A 84 15.73 -10.78 -8.36
C LYS A 84 16.46 -9.64 -7.63
N ASN A 85 15.90 -8.44 -7.64
CA ASN A 85 16.55 -7.24 -7.13
C ASN A 85 16.01 -6.77 -5.77
N VAL A 86 15.21 -7.57 -5.07
CA VAL A 86 14.56 -7.14 -3.81
C VAL A 86 15.54 -6.79 -2.68
N GLY A 87 16.79 -7.19 -2.79
CA GLY A 87 17.84 -6.82 -1.84
C GLY A 87 18.16 -5.32 -1.78
N ILE A 88 17.76 -4.53 -2.79
CA ILE A 88 17.95 -3.08 -2.80
C ILE A 88 16.77 -2.31 -2.18
N LEU A 89 15.68 -3.01 -1.85
CA LEU A 89 14.48 -2.38 -1.31
C LEU A 89 14.71 -1.82 0.09
N PRO A 90 14.23 -0.60 0.36
CA PRO A 90 14.28 -0.05 1.71
C PRO A 90 13.37 -0.86 2.64
N PRO A 91 13.83 -1.24 3.85
CA PRO A 91 12.98 -1.94 4.80
C PRO A 91 11.84 -1.04 5.29
N LEU A 92 10.64 -1.59 5.44
CA LEU A 92 9.50 -0.81 5.94
C LEU A 92 9.64 -0.47 7.43
N ARG A 93 10.09 -1.42 8.25
CA ARG A 93 10.22 -1.28 9.71
C ARG A 93 8.93 -0.79 10.38
N THR A 94 7.82 -1.32 9.92
CA THR A 94 6.48 -1.08 10.47
C THR A 94 6.20 -2.03 11.65
N PRO A 95 5.22 -1.76 12.51
CA PRO A 95 4.93 -2.59 13.69
C PRO A 95 4.70 -4.07 13.39
N HIS A 96 4.15 -4.42 12.22
CA HIS A 96 3.97 -5.82 11.82
C HIS A 96 5.25 -6.52 11.30
N HIS A 97 6.40 -5.82 11.29
CA HIS A 97 7.73 -6.35 10.97
C HIS A 97 8.57 -6.47 12.24
N PRO A 98 8.32 -7.45 13.10
CA PRO A 98 9.07 -7.61 14.34
C PRO A 98 10.57 -7.87 14.07
N ALA A 99 11.41 -7.34 14.94
CA ALA A 99 12.86 -7.49 14.83
C ALA A 99 13.35 -8.86 15.34
N THR A 100 12.56 -9.51 16.21
CA THR A 100 12.89 -10.79 16.85
C THR A 100 11.73 -11.78 16.73
N ASP A 101 12.00 -13.05 16.98
CA ASP A 101 11.02 -14.13 17.12
C ASP A 101 10.38 -14.19 18.52
N GLU A 102 10.87 -13.39 19.46
CA GLU A 102 10.25 -13.25 20.78
C GLU A 102 8.86 -12.63 20.67
N ALA A 103 7.93 -13.14 21.45
CA ALA A 103 6.56 -12.69 21.48
C ALA A 103 5.94 -12.83 22.87
N ASN A 104 4.98 -11.97 23.17
CA ASN A 104 4.22 -11.98 24.42
C ASN A 104 2.74 -12.25 24.14
N VAL A 105 2.02 -12.65 25.19
CA VAL A 105 0.55 -12.71 25.15
C VAL A 105 0.02 -11.28 24.94
N GLY A 106 -0.91 -11.14 24.02
CA GLY A 106 -1.45 -9.85 23.58
C GLY A 106 -0.74 -9.22 22.35
N ASP A 107 0.45 -9.71 21.98
CA ASP A 107 1.14 -9.23 20.77
C ASP A 107 0.37 -9.61 19.52
N PHE A 108 0.44 -8.72 18.51
CA PHE A 108 -0.08 -8.98 17.18
C PHE A 108 1.02 -9.46 16.23
N ARG A 109 0.69 -10.41 15.36
CA ARG A 109 1.59 -10.95 14.33
C ARG A 109 0.84 -11.20 13.03
N LYS A 110 1.45 -10.89 11.89
CA LYS A 110 0.98 -11.48 10.63
C LYS A 110 1.40 -12.95 10.60
N GLY A 111 0.49 -13.83 10.17
CA GLY A 111 0.73 -15.26 10.17
C GLY A 111 0.28 -15.93 8.87
N LEU A 112 1.06 -16.92 8.41
CA LEU A 112 0.70 -17.74 7.27
C LEU A 112 -0.07 -18.98 7.72
N THR A 113 -1.31 -19.12 7.27
CA THR A 113 -2.11 -20.33 7.50
C THR A 113 -1.53 -21.49 6.69
N THR A 114 -1.13 -22.58 7.37
CA THR A 114 -0.37 -23.68 6.74
C THR A 114 -1.24 -24.91 6.47
N LYS A 115 -1.93 -25.42 7.48
CA LYS A 115 -2.77 -26.64 7.34
C LYS A 115 -3.95 -26.61 8.29
N ARG A 116 -5.06 -27.22 7.86
CA ARG A 116 -6.20 -27.50 8.74
C ARG A 116 -5.96 -28.74 9.57
N VAL A 117 -6.37 -28.68 10.82
CA VAL A 117 -6.36 -29.80 11.77
C VAL A 117 -7.73 -29.95 12.42
N ARG A 118 -7.96 -31.05 13.16
CA ARG A 118 -9.27 -31.29 13.81
C ARG A 118 -9.69 -30.12 14.72
N LYS A 119 -8.74 -29.50 15.41
CA LYS A 119 -8.96 -28.42 16.39
C LYS A 119 -8.99 -27.00 15.77
N GLY A 120 -8.75 -26.83 14.47
CA GLY A 120 -8.68 -25.51 13.84
C GLY A 120 -7.70 -25.44 12.68
N THR A 121 -6.89 -24.39 12.64
CA THR A 121 -5.87 -24.12 11.60
C THR A 121 -4.52 -23.86 12.23
N MET A 122 -3.46 -24.49 11.72
CA MET A 122 -2.09 -24.22 12.12
C MET A 122 -1.56 -23.03 11.33
N VAL A 123 -0.86 -22.14 12.01
CA VAL A 123 -0.39 -20.87 11.48
C VAL A 123 1.07 -20.63 11.86
N ASP A 124 1.88 -20.23 10.90
CA ASP A 124 3.23 -19.74 11.17
C ASP A 124 3.20 -18.23 11.45
N ILE A 125 3.54 -17.83 12.66
CA ILE A 125 3.60 -16.43 13.11
C ILE A 125 5.04 -15.98 13.41
N GLY A 126 6.06 -16.74 12.97
CA GLY A 126 7.47 -16.39 13.06
C GLY A 126 8.09 -16.55 14.45
N VAL A 127 7.57 -17.45 15.30
CA VAL A 127 8.08 -17.70 16.67
C VAL A 127 8.74 -19.10 16.80
N GLY A 128 9.30 -19.59 15.71
CA GLY A 128 10.04 -20.88 15.67
C GLY A 128 9.18 -22.14 15.68
N ARG A 129 7.86 -22.04 15.91
CA ARG A 129 6.90 -23.15 15.89
C ARG A 129 5.51 -22.68 15.48
N LEU A 130 4.69 -23.61 14.97
CA LEU A 130 3.33 -23.28 14.54
C LEU A 130 2.41 -23.00 15.73
N ALA A 131 1.58 -21.98 15.59
CA ALA A 131 0.49 -21.65 16.49
C ALA A 131 -0.81 -22.30 16.02
N LEU A 132 -1.75 -22.52 16.93
CA LEU A 132 -3.09 -23.02 16.65
C LEU A 132 -4.10 -21.85 16.72
N CYS A 133 -4.77 -21.58 15.62
CA CYS A 133 -6.02 -20.84 15.59
C CYS A 133 -7.18 -21.84 15.66
N LYS A 134 -8.12 -21.65 16.59
CA LYS A 134 -9.28 -22.55 16.74
C LYS A 134 -10.25 -22.47 15.57
N GLU A 135 -10.18 -21.41 14.76
CA GLU A 135 -11.02 -21.25 13.59
C GLU A 135 -10.51 -22.07 12.40
N LYS A 136 -11.46 -22.49 11.53
CA LYS A 136 -11.17 -23.19 10.28
C LYS A 136 -10.96 -22.18 9.15
N LEU A 137 -9.75 -21.66 9.05
CA LEU A 137 -9.37 -20.67 8.05
C LEU A 137 -8.95 -21.33 6.72
N SER A 138 -8.97 -20.55 5.64
CA SER A 138 -8.38 -20.96 4.36
C SER A 138 -6.87 -21.05 4.50
N VAL A 139 -6.26 -22.12 3.95
CA VAL A 139 -4.80 -22.29 3.97
C VAL A 139 -4.09 -21.41 2.94
N ASN A 140 -2.80 -21.21 3.11
CA ASN A 140 -1.95 -20.36 2.26
C ASN A 140 -2.42 -18.89 2.19
N LYS A 141 -2.91 -18.37 3.33
CA LYS A 141 -3.29 -16.97 3.48
C LYS A 141 -2.43 -16.33 4.56
N VAL A 142 -1.99 -15.11 4.30
CA VAL A 142 -1.37 -14.25 5.32
C VAL A 142 -2.49 -13.43 5.95
N LEU A 143 -2.67 -13.59 7.24
CA LEU A 143 -3.70 -12.90 8.04
C LEU A 143 -3.04 -12.32 9.30
N SER A 144 -3.74 -11.44 9.97
CA SER A 144 -3.33 -10.88 11.26
C SER A 144 -3.91 -11.70 12.40
N PHE A 145 -3.13 -11.85 13.47
CA PHE A 145 -3.50 -12.63 14.63
C PHE A 145 -3.03 -11.95 15.92
N ARG A 146 -3.83 -12.07 16.97
CA ARG A 146 -3.44 -11.76 18.34
C ARG A 146 -3.03 -13.05 19.06
N ILE A 147 -1.97 -12.96 19.85
CA ILE A 147 -1.47 -14.09 20.64
C ILE A 147 -2.28 -14.17 21.95
N GLU A 148 -3.04 -15.25 22.11
CA GLU A 148 -3.87 -15.51 23.28
C GLU A 148 -3.10 -16.23 24.39
N LYS A 149 -2.20 -17.14 24.01
CA LYS A 149 -1.48 -17.98 24.95
C LYS A 149 -0.12 -18.40 24.39
N LEU A 150 0.89 -18.35 25.25
CA LEU A 150 2.22 -18.94 25.05
C LEU A 150 2.44 -20.07 26.04
N GLY A 151 2.98 -21.20 25.58
CA GLY A 151 3.21 -22.38 26.42
C GLY A 151 3.60 -23.59 25.57
N LYS A 152 3.24 -24.79 25.95
CA LYS A 152 3.45 -26.03 25.15
C LYS A 152 2.71 -25.91 23.81
N GLU A 153 1.53 -25.32 23.79
CA GLU A 153 0.73 -24.95 22.61
C GLU A 153 0.59 -23.43 22.60
N ILE A 154 0.83 -22.81 21.43
CA ILE A 154 0.57 -21.39 21.20
C ILE A 154 -0.83 -21.27 20.64
N LEU A 155 -1.67 -20.46 21.28
CA LEU A 155 -3.01 -20.17 20.82
C LEU A 155 -3.08 -18.72 20.29
N ILE A 156 -3.73 -18.57 19.16
CA ILE A 156 -3.94 -17.28 18.49
C ILE A 156 -5.38 -17.16 17.99
N GLU A 157 -5.84 -15.94 17.82
CA GLU A 157 -7.11 -15.63 17.19
C GLU A 157 -6.92 -14.60 16.05
N PRO A 158 -7.75 -14.63 15.01
CA PRO A 158 -7.73 -13.61 13.97
C PRO A 158 -8.12 -12.26 14.58
N ASP A 159 -7.20 -11.30 14.53
CA ASP A 159 -7.42 -9.95 15.05
C ASP A 159 -6.37 -8.99 14.49
N GLU A 160 -6.72 -7.70 14.39
CA GLU A 160 -5.82 -6.63 13.94
C GLU A 160 -5.80 -5.50 14.96
N PRO A 161 -4.63 -4.86 15.20
CA PRO A 161 -4.57 -3.76 16.15
C PRO A 161 -5.22 -2.49 15.57
N ASP A 162 -6.11 -1.86 16.33
CA ASP A 162 -6.77 -0.61 15.94
C ASP A 162 -5.90 0.63 16.18
N SER A 163 -4.92 0.55 17.09
CA SER A 163 -4.15 1.71 17.57
C SER A 163 -2.84 1.98 16.84
N VAL A 164 -2.39 1.05 15.99
CA VAL A 164 -1.11 1.16 15.28
C VAL A 164 -1.26 0.85 13.80
N TYR A 165 -0.42 1.50 12.97
CA TYR A 165 -0.38 1.21 11.55
C TYR A 165 0.09 -0.23 11.29
N TRP A 166 -0.71 -1.01 10.55
CA TRP A 166 -0.49 -2.46 10.37
C TRP A 166 -0.16 -2.87 8.92
N GLY A 167 0.40 -1.94 8.14
CA GLY A 167 0.78 -2.16 6.76
C GLY A 167 -0.28 -1.69 5.75
N TYR A 168 -0.10 -2.08 4.49
CA TYR A 168 -0.98 -1.69 3.40
C TYR A 168 -1.43 -2.88 2.56
N ASP A 169 -2.61 -2.76 1.96
CA ASP A 169 -3.07 -3.66 0.91
C ASP A 169 -2.66 -3.16 -0.47
N VAL A 170 -2.34 -4.09 -1.38
CA VAL A 170 -2.04 -3.79 -2.78
C VAL A 170 -3.13 -4.32 -3.69
N ILE A 171 -3.85 -3.40 -4.32
CA ILE A 171 -4.97 -3.67 -5.21
C ILE A 171 -4.52 -3.36 -6.64
N THR A 172 -4.69 -4.31 -7.56
CA THR A 172 -4.53 -4.06 -8.99
C THR A 172 -5.90 -3.99 -9.63
N SER A 173 -6.11 -3.00 -10.47
CA SER A 173 -7.33 -2.84 -11.26
C SER A 173 -6.97 -2.85 -12.75
N ASP A 174 -7.63 -3.71 -13.52
CA ASP A 174 -7.54 -3.69 -14.98
C ASP A 174 -8.42 -2.57 -15.59
N SER A 175 -9.17 -1.87 -14.74
CA SER A 175 -10.06 -0.77 -15.11
C SER A 175 -9.33 0.58 -15.08
N ASN A 176 -9.92 1.56 -15.76
CA ASN A 176 -9.46 2.94 -15.70
C ASN A 176 -9.52 3.51 -14.26
N LEU A 177 -8.96 4.69 -14.06
CA LEU A 177 -8.86 5.31 -12.75
C LEU A 177 -10.21 5.48 -12.06
N TYR A 178 -11.21 5.99 -12.78
CA TYR A 178 -12.54 6.22 -12.22
C TYR A 178 -13.22 4.92 -11.74
N ASP A 179 -13.21 3.90 -12.59
CA ASP A 179 -13.81 2.61 -12.24
C ASP A 179 -13.03 1.96 -11.08
N SER A 180 -11.71 2.14 -11.03
CA SER A 180 -10.88 1.66 -9.93
C SER A 180 -11.29 2.28 -8.57
N ILE A 181 -11.68 3.55 -8.55
CA ILE A 181 -12.18 4.23 -7.35
C ILE A 181 -13.58 3.68 -6.97
N THR A 182 -14.48 3.59 -7.95
CA THR A 182 -15.88 3.22 -7.71
C THR A 182 -16.07 1.76 -7.34
N MET A 183 -15.18 0.87 -7.78
CA MET A 183 -15.19 -0.55 -7.50
C MET A 183 -14.55 -0.93 -6.14
N MET A 184 -13.95 0.02 -5.44
CA MET A 184 -13.43 -0.26 -4.10
C MET A 184 -14.54 -0.71 -3.15
N LYS A 185 -14.30 -1.78 -2.38
CA LYS A 185 -15.24 -2.30 -1.37
C LYS A 185 -15.63 -1.21 -0.37
N ASN A 186 -14.66 -0.41 0.07
CA ASN A 186 -14.86 0.77 0.89
C ASN A 186 -14.51 1.97 0.02
N LYS A 187 -15.52 2.62 -0.56
CA LYS A 187 -15.32 3.76 -1.44
C LYS A 187 -14.75 4.95 -0.65
N PRO A 188 -13.79 5.69 -1.24
CA PRO A 188 -13.38 6.97 -0.69
C PRO A 188 -14.57 7.95 -0.66
N ASP A 189 -14.64 8.72 0.39
CA ASP A 189 -15.61 9.83 0.55
C ASP A 189 -14.97 11.20 0.25
N LEU A 190 -13.62 11.23 0.06
CA LEU A 190 -12.89 12.38 -0.43
C LEU A 190 -11.82 11.93 -1.45
N VAL A 191 -11.84 12.54 -2.64
CA VAL A 191 -10.95 12.21 -3.76
C VAL A 191 -10.15 13.44 -4.19
N ILE A 192 -8.83 13.39 -4.00
CA ILE A 192 -7.90 14.49 -4.31
C ILE A 192 -6.98 14.06 -5.46
N GLY A 193 -7.05 14.75 -6.58
CA GLY A 193 -6.13 14.60 -7.70
C GLY A 193 -4.90 15.50 -7.55
N THR A 194 -3.75 15.03 -8.05
CA THR A 194 -2.51 15.83 -8.05
C THR A 194 -2.11 16.20 -9.47
N SER A 195 -1.82 17.48 -9.71
CA SER A 195 -1.42 17.97 -11.02
C SER A 195 -0.55 19.22 -10.89
N LYS A 196 0.47 19.36 -11.76
CA LYS A 196 1.26 20.59 -11.84
C LYS A 196 0.46 21.80 -12.35
N TYR A 197 -0.66 21.54 -13.00
CA TYR A 197 -1.54 22.58 -13.59
C TYR A 197 -2.68 22.99 -12.64
N ALA A 198 -2.83 22.29 -11.52
CA ALA A 198 -3.86 22.58 -10.54
C ALA A 198 -3.51 23.83 -9.70
N PRO A 199 -4.50 24.39 -9.00
CA PRO A 199 -4.26 25.42 -8.01
C PRO A 199 -3.19 25.02 -7.00
N ASN A 200 -2.36 25.99 -6.61
CA ASN A 200 -1.39 25.80 -5.54
C ASN A 200 -2.12 25.41 -4.26
N ILE A 201 -1.69 24.32 -3.61
CA ILE A 201 -2.32 23.85 -2.38
C ILE A 201 -2.42 24.92 -1.31
N ASN A 202 -1.45 25.85 -1.23
CA ASN A 202 -1.48 26.96 -0.27
C ASN A 202 -2.70 27.89 -0.45
N SER A 203 -3.29 27.97 -1.65
CA SER A 203 -4.44 28.83 -1.90
C SER A 203 -5.78 28.22 -1.45
N ILE A 204 -5.82 26.92 -1.17
CA ILE A 204 -7.01 26.18 -0.75
C ILE A 204 -6.72 25.30 0.47
N LEU A 205 -5.66 25.63 1.23
CA LEU A 205 -5.14 24.79 2.31
C LEU A 205 -6.19 24.52 3.38
N ASP A 206 -6.85 25.56 3.90
CA ASP A 206 -7.84 25.46 4.97
C ASP A 206 -9.07 24.65 4.55
N GLU A 207 -9.47 24.78 3.28
CA GLU A 207 -10.60 24.06 2.71
C GLU A 207 -10.27 22.56 2.59
N VAL A 208 -9.10 22.25 2.03
CA VAL A 208 -8.62 20.86 1.90
C VAL A 208 -8.42 20.23 3.28
N GLN A 209 -7.83 20.95 4.25
CA GLN A 209 -7.65 20.48 5.61
C GLN A 209 -8.97 20.14 6.28
N THR A 210 -9.95 21.03 6.20
CA THR A 210 -11.29 20.82 6.75
C THR A 210 -11.94 19.57 6.16
N SER A 211 -11.88 19.41 4.84
CA SER A 211 -12.46 18.25 4.16
C SER A 211 -11.77 16.94 4.54
N ILE A 212 -10.44 16.93 4.64
CA ILE A 212 -9.67 15.76 5.09
C ILE A 212 -10.03 15.36 6.52
N GLN A 213 -10.20 16.32 7.42
CA GLN A 213 -10.56 16.04 8.82
C GLN A 213 -11.97 15.46 8.95
N GLN A 214 -12.88 15.81 8.06
CA GLN A 214 -14.26 15.28 8.03
C GLN A 214 -14.38 13.94 7.31
N ALA A 215 -13.44 13.61 6.43
CA ALA A 215 -13.46 12.38 5.65
C ALA A 215 -13.05 11.16 6.49
N ASN A 216 -13.74 10.03 6.28
CA ASN A 216 -13.33 8.73 6.81
C ASN A 216 -12.29 8.07 5.91
N HIS A 217 -12.43 8.20 4.58
CA HIS A 217 -11.55 7.55 3.61
C HIS A 217 -11.13 8.53 2.51
N VAL A 218 -9.87 8.91 2.52
CA VAL A 218 -9.27 9.81 1.53
C VAL A 218 -8.55 9.02 0.45
N ALA A 219 -8.81 9.34 -0.82
CA ALA A 219 -8.05 8.85 -1.97
C ALA A 219 -7.19 9.95 -2.56
N ILE A 220 -5.90 9.69 -2.74
CA ILE A 220 -4.97 10.58 -3.43
C ILE A 220 -4.58 9.95 -4.76
N LEU A 221 -4.79 10.70 -5.84
CA LEU A 221 -4.60 10.22 -7.20
C LEU A 221 -3.32 10.83 -7.81
N PHE A 222 -2.47 9.97 -8.35
CA PHE A 222 -1.24 10.36 -9.04
C PHE A 222 -1.33 9.97 -10.52
N GLY A 223 -0.96 10.89 -11.39
CA GLY A 223 -0.84 10.64 -12.84
C GLY A 223 0.42 9.87 -13.20
N GLY A 224 0.46 9.40 -14.44
CA GLY A 224 1.60 8.71 -15.03
C GLY A 224 2.53 9.66 -15.80
N PRO A 225 3.64 9.10 -16.36
CA PRO A 225 4.60 9.89 -17.13
C PRO A 225 4.02 10.45 -18.44
N TYR A 226 2.98 9.81 -19.00
CA TYR A 226 2.39 10.18 -20.30
C TYR A 226 1.02 10.82 -20.19
N SER A 227 0.31 10.64 -19.08
CA SER A 227 -1.04 11.13 -18.90
C SER A 227 -1.25 11.71 -17.51
N GLY A 228 -1.70 12.95 -17.45
CA GLY A 228 -2.10 13.60 -16.21
C GLY A 228 -3.48 13.13 -15.74
N ILE A 229 -3.80 13.40 -14.48
CA ILE A 229 -5.08 13.00 -13.85
C ILE A 229 -6.29 13.49 -14.66
N ASN A 230 -6.25 14.70 -15.17
CA ASN A 230 -7.37 15.31 -15.91
C ASN A 230 -7.78 14.53 -17.15
N SER A 231 -6.81 13.94 -17.87
CA SER A 231 -7.09 13.09 -19.04
C SER A 231 -7.65 11.71 -18.66
N LEU A 232 -7.48 11.28 -17.42
CA LEU A 232 -7.84 9.94 -16.95
C LEU A 232 -9.20 9.88 -16.25
N ILE A 233 -9.67 10.99 -15.70
CA ILE A 233 -10.95 11.05 -14.97
C ILE A 233 -12.08 11.52 -15.88
N ASN A 234 -11.76 12.11 -17.06
CA ASN A 234 -12.74 12.77 -17.92
C ASN A 234 -13.64 13.72 -17.08
N GLU A 235 -14.68 14.27 -17.51
CA GLU A 235 -15.54 15.26 -16.84
C GLU A 235 -16.08 14.86 -15.43
N ARG A 236 -15.54 13.82 -14.81
CA ARG A 236 -15.99 13.33 -13.50
C ARG A 236 -15.23 14.01 -12.37
N LYS A 237 -16.01 14.51 -11.44
CA LYS A 237 -15.60 15.42 -10.41
C LYS A 237 -14.62 14.79 -9.42
N LEU A 238 -13.40 15.31 -9.37
CA LEU A 238 -12.58 15.28 -8.17
C LEU A 238 -13.20 16.23 -7.13
N ASP A 239 -13.09 15.92 -5.87
CA ASP A 239 -13.45 16.88 -4.83
C ASP A 239 -12.44 18.02 -4.82
N TYR A 240 -11.16 17.69 -4.99
CA TYR A 240 -10.08 18.66 -5.17
C TYR A 240 -9.09 18.21 -6.24
N GLU A 241 -8.50 19.20 -6.91
CA GLU A 241 -7.28 19.03 -7.67
C GLU A 241 -6.24 20.01 -7.12
N VAL A 242 -5.03 19.50 -6.79
CA VAL A 242 -4.03 20.30 -6.08
C VAL A 242 -2.65 20.19 -6.72
N ASN A 243 -1.92 21.31 -6.71
CA ASN A 243 -0.49 21.32 -6.97
C ASN A 243 0.26 21.38 -5.63
N THR A 244 0.89 20.27 -5.26
CA THR A 244 1.67 20.13 -4.01
C THR A 244 3.15 20.49 -4.17
N VAL A 245 3.62 20.75 -5.40
CA VAL A 245 4.99 21.19 -5.70
C VAL A 245 4.95 22.46 -6.55
N PRO A 246 4.39 23.57 -6.01
CA PRO A 246 4.27 24.82 -6.78
C PRO A 246 5.66 25.38 -7.12
N LYS A 247 5.80 26.00 -8.30
CA LYS A 247 7.08 26.54 -8.79
C LYS A 247 8.19 25.49 -8.87
N GLN A 248 7.85 24.24 -9.20
CA GLN A 248 8.84 23.17 -9.37
C GLN A 248 10.00 23.63 -10.27
N GLY A 249 11.25 23.31 -9.88
CA GLY A 249 12.44 23.68 -10.63
C GLY A 249 12.76 22.73 -11.79
N THR A 250 12.05 21.61 -11.89
CA THR A 250 12.18 20.62 -12.95
C THR A 250 11.00 20.70 -13.90
N GLU A 251 11.15 20.29 -15.16
CA GLU A 251 10.04 20.25 -16.10
C GLU A 251 8.89 19.33 -15.63
N THR A 252 9.26 18.19 -15.05
CA THR A 252 8.33 17.19 -14.50
C THR A 252 8.76 16.79 -13.10
N VAL A 253 7.79 16.50 -12.24
CA VAL A 253 7.96 15.77 -10.97
C VAL A 253 7.59 14.33 -11.25
N ARG A 254 8.47 13.39 -10.93
CA ARG A 254 8.20 11.97 -11.13
C ARG A 254 7.14 11.47 -10.15
N THR A 255 6.43 10.41 -10.51
CA THR A 255 5.34 9.89 -9.67
C THR A 255 5.79 9.56 -8.25
N GLU A 256 6.97 8.92 -8.07
CA GLU A 256 7.52 8.63 -6.76
C GLU A 256 7.84 9.89 -5.94
N GLU A 257 8.30 10.95 -6.59
CA GLU A 257 8.57 12.25 -5.97
C GLU A 257 7.26 12.96 -5.61
N ALA A 258 6.26 12.91 -6.50
CA ALA A 258 4.93 13.44 -6.25
C ALA A 258 4.26 12.73 -5.06
N VAL A 259 4.36 11.41 -4.97
CA VAL A 259 3.85 10.64 -3.82
C VAL A 259 4.51 11.10 -2.52
N ALA A 260 5.84 11.21 -2.49
CA ALA A 260 6.57 11.64 -1.29
C ALA A 260 6.16 13.04 -0.84
N SER A 261 6.19 14.01 -1.76
CA SER A 261 5.90 15.43 -1.46
C SER A 261 4.45 15.64 -1.06
N THR A 262 3.51 15.06 -1.81
CA THR A 262 2.08 15.18 -1.51
C THR A 262 1.74 14.58 -0.16
N LEU A 263 2.17 13.35 0.11
CA LEU A 263 1.89 12.69 1.39
C LEU A 263 2.54 13.41 2.57
N ALA A 264 3.72 14.01 2.40
CA ALA A 264 4.37 14.81 3.44
C ALA A 264 3.54 16.05 3.79
N ILE A 265 3.03 16.77 2.78
CA ILE A 265 2.18 17.95 2.99
C ILE A 265 0.87 17.54 3.66
N LEU A 266 0.18 16.53 3.11
CA LEU A 266 -1.09 16.06 3.67
C LEU A 266 -0.94 15.52 5.10
N ASN A 267 0.20 14.89 5.43
CA ASN A 267 0.46 14.42 6.79
C ASN A 267 0.50 15.58 7.81
N ILE A 268 0.92 16.79 7.41
CA ILE A 268 0.86 17.97 8.26
C ILE A 268 -0.60 18.43 8.46
N LEU A 269 -1.43 18.32 7.42
CA LEU A 269 -2.84 18.71 7.49
C LEU A 269 -3.71 17.72 8.27
N LEU A 270 -3.22 16.49 8.46
CA LEU A 270 -3.90 15.41 9.16
C LEU A 270 -3.65 15.42 10.69
N ASN A 271 -2.66 16.15 11.15
CA ASN A 271 -2.27 16.26 12.55
C ASN A 271 -2.46 17.70 13.04
#